data_40bc7177ddddd3199ce3ebc2de192a70
#
_entry.id   40bc7177ddddd3199ce3ebc2de192a70
#
_cell.length_a   1.000
_cell.length_b   1.000
_cell.length_c   1.000
_cell.angle_alpha   90.00
_cell.angle_beta   90.00
_cell.angle_gamma   90.00
#
_symmetry.space_group_name_H-M   'P 1'
#
loop_
_entity.id
_entity.type
_entity.pdbx_description
1 polymer ?
#
loop_
_entity_poly.entity_id
_entity_poly.type
_entity_poly.pdbx_seq_one_letter_code
_entity_poly.pdbx_strand_id
1 'polypeptide(L)'
;MKDMFKQWGDIAPDRIVFTGDLVHSKNQMTPELIEMVSWVLTECSKIAKTIVIIGNHDFLENNMSRLDALTPIIESLKNENIVYYKNRGSYEDQNIEWVVFSLVEHNVPPDITESQRTKIGLFHGPVVGLSTDIGYKFEDGFDSSRFAGCDLVLCGDIHKRQVFPIPNEKKAYMVGSTIQQNFGETVRKHGFGIYTVNEDKYEFVDLDNPKPFLSFKIKSIEDLVNGTEQLLNY
;
A
#
# COMPACT_ATOMS: atom_id res chain seq x y z
N MET A 1 13.20 1.48 7.22
CA MET A 1 12.52 2.79 7.28
C MET A 1 13.41 4.00 7.10
N LYS A 2 14.51 4.16 7.85
CA LYS A 2 15.41 5.34 7.67
C LYS A 2 15.93 5.47 6.24
N ASP A 3 16.33 4.37 5.61
CA ASP A 3 16.81 4.37 4.23
C ASP A 3 15.69 4.68 3.22
N MET A 4 14.47 4.25 3.52
CA MET A 4 13.28 4.60 2.72
C MET A 4 12.99 6.11 2.76
N PHE A 5 13.00 6.73 3.96
CA PHE A 5 12.83 8.19 4.07
C PHE A 5 13.94 8.98 3.38
N LYS A 6 15.18 8.48 3.44
CA LYS A 6 16.29 9.09 2.72
C LYS A 6 16.04 9.03 1.20
N GLN A 7 15.68 7.84 0.67
CA GLN A 7 15.37 7.70 -0.75
C GLN A 7 14.21 8.61 -1.18
N TRP A 8 13.15 8.70 -0.36
CA TRP A 8 12.03 9.61 -0.65
C TRP A 8 12.45 11.08 -0.62
N GLY A 9 13.32 11.47 0.31
CA GLY A 9 13.89 12.81 0.33
C GLY A 9 14.73 13.13 -0.90
N ASP A 10 15.52 12.16 -1.38
CA ASP A 10 16.34 12.31 -2.59
C ASP A 10 15.48 12.37 -3.87
N ILE A 11 14.36 11.63 -3.91
CA ILE A 11 13.37 11.65 -5.00
C ILE A 11 12.57 12.96 -5.01
N ALA A 12 12.33 13.55 -3.84
CA ALA A 12 11.49 14.74 -3.63
C ALA A 12 10.10 14.63 -4.29
N PRO A 13 9.27 13.63 -3.91
CA PRO A 13 7.95 13.44 -4.52
C PRO A 13 6.99 14.57 -4.14
N ASP A 14 6.01 14.85 -5.02
CA ASP A 14 4.94 15.80 -4.71
C ASP A 14 3.95 15.21 -3.69
N ARG A 15 3.79 13.89 -3.69
CA ARG A 15 2.85 13.16 -2.82
C ARG A 15 3.46 11.84 -2.36
N ILE A 16 3.13 11.45 -1.13
CA ILE A 16 3.37 10.11 -0.59
C ILE A 16 2.01 9.48 -0.34
N VAL A 17 1.78 8.27 -0.86
CA VAL A 17 0.48 7.59 -0.77
C VAL A 17 0.62 6.27 -0.04
N PHE A 18 -0.17 6.07 1.01
CA PHE A 18 -0.35 4.80 1.68
C PHE A 18 -1.67 4.18 1.24
N THR A 19 -1.58 3.01 0.64
CA THR A 19 -2.74 2.27 0.10
C THR A 19 -3.39 1.35 1.13
N GLY A 20 -3.44 1.76 2.40
CA GLY A 20 -4.06 1.04 3.51
C GLY A 20 -3.08 0.18 4.33
N ASP A 21 -3.60 -0.43 5.40
CA ASP A 21 -2.89 -1.34 6.29
C ASP A 21 -1.63 -0.74 6.94
N LEU A 22 -1.77 0.43 7.52
CA LEU A 22 -0.70 1.05 8.33
C LEU A 22 -0.48 0.30 9.64
N VAL A 23 -1.47 -0.43 10.13
CA VAL A 23 -1.36 -1.28 11.32
C VAL A 23 -1.73 -2.73 10.98
N HIS A 24 -1.10 -3.68 11.65
CA HIS A 24 -1.40 -5.09 11.43
C HIS A 24 -2.65 -5.56 12.18
N SER A 25 -2.93 -4.99 13.35
CA SER A 25 -4.05 -5.42 14.20
C SER A 25 -4.72 -4.23 14.89
N LYS A 26 -5.88 -3.89 14.37
CA LYS A 26 -6.78 -2.85 14.91
C LYS A 26 -7.18 -3.02 16.39
N ASN A 27 -7.06 -4.24 16.92
CA ASN A 27 -7.43 -4.56 18.29
C ASN A 27 -6.25 -4.55 19.27
N GLN A 28 -5.02 -4.41 18.78
CA GLN A 28 -3.79 -4.45 19.56
C GLN A 28 -2.95 -3.18 19.34
N MET A 29 -3.57 -2.04 19.61
CA MET A 29 -2.92 -0.73 19.51
C MET A 29 -2.11 -0.45 20.78
N THR A 30 -0.84 -0.90 20.78
CA THR A 30 0.08 -0.59 21.87
C THR A 30 0.58 0.86 21.78
N PRO A 31 1.03 1.46 22.90
CA PRO A 31 1.62 2.80 22.87
C PRO A 31 2.79 2.94 21.87
N GLU A 32 3.62 1.91 21.77
CA GLU A 32 4.77 1.88 20.83
C GLU A 32 4.33 1.86 19.37
N LEU A 33 3.22 1.14 19.06
CA LEU A 33 2.66 1.13 17.72
C LEU A 33 2.07 2.49 17.36
N ILE A 34 1.33 3.11 18.28
CA ILE A 34 0.77 4.46 18.10
C ILE A 34 1.91 5.49 17.86
N GLU A 35 2.97 5.43 18.66
CA GLU A 35 4.14 6.28 18.50
C GLU A 35 4.81 6.06 17.14
N MET A 36 4.99 4.79 16.73
CA MET A 36 5.60 4.44 15.44
C MET A 36 4.78 4.96 14.26
N VAL A 37 3.47 4.75 14.25
CA VAL A 37 2.58 5.25 13.18
C VAL A 37 2.60 6.78 13.13
N SER A 38 2.52 7.42 14.29
CA SER A 38 2.59 8.88 14.41
C SER A 38 3.92 9.43 13.86
N TRP A 39 5.02 8.79 14.22
CA TRP A 39 6.34 9.16 13.73
C TRP A 39 6.47 8.97 12.22
N VAL A 40 6.03 7.81 11.67
CA VAL A 40 6.08 7.54 10.22
C VAL A 40 5.32 8.61 9.45
N LEU A 41 4.08 8.90 9.83
CA LEU A 41 3.25 9.90 9.17
C LEU A 41 3.85 11.30 9.27
N THR A 42 4.42 11.63 10.43
CA THR A 42 5.09 12.93 10.64
C THR A 42 6.33 13.06 9.77
N GLU A 43 7.18 12.02 9.68
CA GLU A 43 8.37 12.08 8.82
C GLU A 43 7.99 12.15 7.33
N CYS A 44 6.97 11.40 6.90
CA CYS A 44 6.45 11.52 5.53
C CYS A 44 5.97 12.94 5.22
N SER A 45 5.20 13.54 6.12
CA SER A 45 4.64 14.88 5.92
C SER A 45 5.67 16.01 5.85
N LYS A 46 6.89 15.78 6.34
CA LYS A 46 8.03 16.70 6.16
C LYS A 46 8.61 16.63 4.74
N ILE A 47 8.45 15.49 4.08
CA ILE A 47 8.97 15.27 2.72
C ILE A 47 7.93 15.74 1.70
N ALA A 48 6.67 15.28 1.83
CA ALA A 48 5.58 15.62 0.91
C ALA A 48 4.21 15.51 1.57
N LYS A 49 3.19 16.06 0.93
CA LYS A 49 1.80 15.84 1.32
C LYS A 49 1.51 14.33 1.31
N THR A 50 1.11 13.83 2.47
CA THR A 50 0.94 12.39 2.72
C THR A 50 -0.54 12.04 2.67
N ILE A 51 -0.89 11.13 1.78
CA ILE A 51 -2.25 10.64 1.57
C ILE A 51 -2.35 9.23 2.13
N VAL A 52 -3.38 8.99 2.91
CA VAL A 52 -3.65 7.68 3.51
C VAL A 52 -5.07 7.27 3.15
N ILE A 53 -5.27 6.02 2.73
CA ILE A 53 -6.58 5.38 2.67
C ILE A 53 -6.67 4.28 3.73
N ILE A 54 -7.89 3.86 4.04
CA ILE A 54 -8.14 2.80 5.01
C ILE A 54 -7.89 1.42 4.41
N GLY A 55 -7.22 0.52 5.18
CA GLY A 55 -7.10 -0.90 4.87
C GLY A 55 -7.95 -1.75 5.80
N ASN A 56 -8.11 -3.05 5.49
CA ASN A 56 -8.95 -3.97 6.27
C ASN A 56 -8.37 -4.28 7.66
N HIS A 57 -7.07 -4.10 7.86
CA HIS A 57 -6.42 -4.20 9.16
C HIS A 57 -6.57 -2.95 10.03
N ASP A 58 -6.96 -1.82 9.45
CA ASP A 58 -7.11 -0.54 10.16
C ASP A 58 -8.47 -0.38 10.85
N PHE A 59 -9.52 -1.14 10.47
CA PHE A 59 -10.87 -1.02 11.04
C PHE A 59 -11.56 -2.37 11.23
N LEU A 60 -12.67 -2.37 12.01
CA LEU A 60 -13.48 -3.55 12.23
C LEU A 60 -14.59 -3.66 11.18
N GLU A 61 -14.43 -4.53 10.20
CA GLU A 61 -15.40 -4.75 9.12
C GLU A 61 -16.80 -5.14 9.65
N ASN A 62 -16.85 -5.91 10.73
CA ASN A 62 -18.09 -6.34 11.36
C ASN A 62 -18.74 -5.27 12.25
N ASN A 63 -18.11 -4.12 12.42
CA ASN A 63 -18.63 -3.02 13.23
C ASN A 63 -18.16 -1.66 12.70
N MET A 64 -18.72 -1.25 11.60
CA MET A 64 -18.39 0.00 10.91
C MET A 64 -18.73 1.29 11.69
N SER A 65 -19.59 1.18 12.72
CA SER A 65 -19.88 2.31 13.59
C SER A 65 -18.76 2.60 14.59
N ARG A 66 -17.84 1.65 14.76
CA ARG A 66 -16.69 1.81 15.66
C ARG A 66 -15.59 2.63 14.96
N LEU A 67 -14.90 3.41 15.76
CA LEU A 67 -13.74 4.18 15.29
C LEU A 67 -12.64 3.25 14.78
N ASP A 68 -12.05 3.55 13.64
CA ASP A 68 -10.87 2.86 13.12
C ASP A 68 -9.61 3.24 13.92
N ALA A 69 -8.53 2.50 13.70
CA ALA A 69 -7.27 2.69 14.42
C ALA A 69 -6.52 3.98 14.01
N LEU A 70 -6.72 4.45 12.79
CA LEU A 70 -5.95 5.57 12.23
C LEU A 70 -6.56 6.94 12.53
N THR A 71 -7.89 7.06 12.56
CA THR A 71 -8.58 8.34 12.82
C THR A 71 -8.04 9.07 14.05
N PRO A 72 -7.97 8.46 15.26
CA PRO A 72 -7.52 9.18 16.45
C PRO A 72 -6.04 9.58 16.37
N ILE A 73 -5.22 8.79 15.69
CA ILE A 73 -3.79 9.10 15.50
C ILE A 73 -3.65 10.31 14.59
N ILE A 74 -4.26 10.27 13.41
CA ILE A 74 -4.15 11.32 12.40
C ILE A 74 -4.72 12.64 12.92
N GLU A 75 -5.89 12.62 13.56
CA GLU A 75 -6.50 13.79 14.14
C GLU A 75 -5.64 14.41 15.27
N SER A 76 -4.96 13.57 16.07
CA SER A 76 -4.09 14.05 17.14
C SER A 76 -2.84 14.78 16.63
N LEU A 77 -2.35 14.41 15.44
CA LEU A 77 -1.17 15.03 14.84
C LEU A 77 -1.43 16.47 14.39
N LYS A 78 -2.67 16.87 14.11
CA LYS A 78 -3.06 18.20 13.65
C LYS A 78 -2.18 18.75 12.52
N ASN A 79 -1.81 17.89 11.57
CA ASN A 79 -0.89 18.20 10.49
C ASN A 79 -1.63 18.24 9.16
N GLU A 80 -1.74 19.43 8.56
CA GLU A 80 -2.45 19.67 7.30
C GLU A 80 -1.82 18.96 6.08
N ASN A 81 -0.56 18.56 6.20
CA ASN A 81 0.12 17.78 5.18
C ASN A 81 -0.22 16.27 5.25
N ILE A 82 -1.02 15.84 6.22
CA ILE A 82 -1.50 14.46 6.32
C ILE A 82 -3.00 14.45 6.00
N VAL A 83 -3.38 13.79 4.93
CA VAL A 83 -4.77 13.69 4.47
C VAL A 83 -5.23 12.24 4.52
N TYR A 84 -6.33 12.00 5.22
CA TYR A 84 -6.92 10.68 5.37
C TYR A 84 -8.24 10.58 4.60
N TYR A 85 -8.21 9.88 3.48
CA TYR A 85 -9.39 9.60 2.68
C TYR A 85 -10.04 8.27 3.13
N LYS A 86 -10.79 8.33 4.21
CA LYS A 86 -11.49 7.17 4.77
C LYS A 86 -12.71 6.77 3.95
N ASN A 87 -13.47 7.76 3.49
CA ASN A 87 -14.73 7.53 2.78
C ASN A 87 -14.49 7.45 1.27
N ARG A 88 -15.43 6.80 0.57
CA ARG A 88 -15.46 6.83 -0.89
C ARG A 88 -15.67 8.26 -1.39
N GLY A 89 -15.17 8.56 -2.57
CA GLY A 89 -15.39 9.88 -3.20
C GLY A 89 -14.29 10.27 -4.16
N SER A 90 -14.50 11.42 -4.77
CA SER A 90 -13.50 12.12 -5.57
C SER A 90 -13.02 13.34 -4.82
N TYR A 91 -11.70 13.46 -4.68
CA TYR A 91 -11.04 14.50 -3.91
C TYR A 91 -10.05 15.26 -4.79
N GLU A 92 -10.27 16.55 -4.95
CA GLU A 92 -9.41 17.40 -5.77
C GLU A 92 -8.11 17.77 -5.05
N ASP A 93 -6.99 17.62 -5.76
CA ASP A 93 -5.67 17.98 -5.27
C ASP A 93 -4.79 18.50 -6.43
N GLN A 94 -4.85 19.80 -6.65
CA GLN A 94 -4.17 20.48 -7.77
C GLN A 94 -4.60 19.90 -9.14
N ASN A 95 -3.66 19.27 -9.86
CA ASN A 95 -3.89 18.62 -11.17
C ASN A 95 -4.33 17.15 -11.05
N ILE A 96 -4.51 16.63 -9.84
CA ILE A 96 -4.92 15.26 -9.55
C ILE A 96 -6.34 15.27 -8.99
N GLU A 97 -7.10 14.25 -9.34
CA GLU A 97 -8.34 13.86 -8.69
C GLU A 97 -8.14 12.46 -8.10
N TRP A 98 -8.16 12.37 -6.77
CA TRP A 98 -8.08 11.09 -6.06
C TRP A 98 -9.46 10.45 -6.01
N VAL A 99 -9.60 9.33 -6.72
CA VAL A 99 -10.84 8.56 -6.78
C VAL A 99 -10.74 7.41 -5.78
N VAL A 100 -11.36 7.56 -4.62
CA VAL A 100 -11.22 6.61 -3.51
C VAL A 100 -12.33 5.56 -3.53
N PHE A 101 -11.97 4.31 -3.73
CA PHE A 101 -12.83 3.12 -3.61
C PHE A 101 -12.70 2.58 -2.19
N SER A 102 -13.42 3.18 -1.24
CA SER A 102 -13.27 2.86 0.18
C SER A 102 -13.86 1.51 0.55
N LEU A 103 -13.17 0.79 1.44
CA LEU A 103 -13.69 -0.45 2.06
C LEU A 103 -14.91 -0.21 2.96
N VAL A 104 -15.02 0.97 3.53
CA VAL A 104 -16.16 1.33 4.42
C VAL A 104 -17.47 1.40 3.64
N GLU A 105 -17.40 1.74 2.35
CA GLU A 105 -18.55 1.89 1.46
C GLU A 105 -18.36 1.12 0.15
N HIS A 106 -17.81 -0.08 0.23
CA HIS A 106 -17.33 -0.89 -0.91
C HIS A 106 -18.38 -1.25 -1.97
N ASN A 107 -19.66 -1.21 -1.63
CA ASN A 107 -20.75 -1.59 -2.54
C ASN A 107 -21.14 -0.48 -3.53
N VAL A 108 -20.73 0.76 -3.29
CA VAL A 108 -21.09 1.93 -4.11
C VAL A 108 -19.81 2.49 -4.74
N PRO A 109 -19.73 2.58 -6.08
CA PRO A 109 -18.57 3.22 -6.71
C PRO A 109 -18.55 4.71 -6.37
N PRO A 110 -17.34 5.33 -6.33
CA PRO A 110 -17.25 6.78 -6.18
C PRO A 110 -17.82 7.48 -7.41
N ASP A 111 -18.36 8.68 -7.20
CA ASP A 111 -18.77 9.55 -8.29
C ASP A 111 -17.51 10.22 -8.87
N ILE A 112 -17.16 9.85 -10.09
CA ILE A 112 -16.01 10.40 -10.80
C ILE A 112 -16.43 11.66 -11.53
N THR A 113 -15.71 12.77 -11.31
CA THR A 113 -16.06 14.05 -11.92
C THR A 113 -15.65 14.11 -13.40
N GLU A 114 -16.28 15.01 -14.17
CA GLU A 114 -15.88 15.29 -15.56
C GLU A 114 -14.69 16.27 -15.65
N SER A 115 -13.87 16.37 -14.59
CA SER A 115 -12.71 17.25 -14.57
C SER A 115 -11.64 16.82 -15.56
N GLN A 116 -10.78 17.77 -15.96
CA GLN A 116 -9.60 17.51 -16.80
C GLN A 116 -8.37 17.06 -15.98
N ARG A 117 -8.55 16.82 -14.67
CA ARG A 117 -7.47 16.35 -13.80
C ARG A 117 -7.12 14.90 -14.09
N THR A 118 -5.89 14.54 -13.83
CA THR A 118 -5.49 13.12 -13.85
C THR A 118 -6.19 12.38 -12.70
N LYS A 119 -6.99 11.38 -13.04
CA LYS A 119 -7.79 10.60 -12.09
C LYS A 119 -7.00 9.39 -11.61
N ILE A 120 -6.54 9.46 -10.38
CA ILE A 120 -5.81 8.38 -9.73
C ILE A 120 -6.75 7.65 -8.77
N GLY A 121 -7.09 6.41 -9.10
CA GLY A 121 -7.86 5.53 -8.23
C GLY A 121 -7.03 5.05 -7.05
N LEU A 122 -7.62 5.03 -5.86
CA LEU A 122 -7.04 4.45 -4.66
C LEU A 122 -7.96 3.35 -4.14
N PHE A 123 -7.41 2.16 -3.96
CA PHE A 123 -8.15 0.99 -3.51
C PHE A 123 -7.31 0.13 -2.56
N HIS A 124 -7.96 -0.48 -1.58
CA HIS A 124 -7.38 -1.52 -0.74
C HIS A 124 -8.28 -2.75 -0.75
N GLY A 125 -7.74 -3.89 -1.11
CA GLY A 125 -8.49 -5.15 -1.10
C GLY A 125 -8.08 -6.10 -2.22
N PRO A 126 -8.60 -7.34 -2.17
CA PRO A 126 -8.32 -8.33 -3.20
C PRO A 126 -9.00 -7.95 -4.52
N VAL A 127 -8.27 -8.14 -5.62
CA VAL A 127 -8.78 -7.95 -6.99
C VAL A 127 -8.81 -9.30 -7.69
N VAL A 128 -9.92 -9.60 -8.35
CA VAL A 128 -10.12 -10.86 -9.07
C VAL A 128 -8.99 -11.10 -10.08
N GLY A 129 -8.43 -12.29 -10.07
CA GLY A 129 -7.38 -12.72 -10.98
C GLY A 129 -5.96 -12.47 -10.49
N LEU A 130 -5.75 -11.66 -9.46
CA LEU A 130 -4.44 -11.46 -8.84
C LEU A 130 -4.05 -12.66 -7.96
N SER A 131 -2.79 -12.74 -7.58
CA SER A 131 -2.26 -13.86 -6.80
C SER A 131 -1.28 -13.43 -5.71
N THR A 132 -1.14 -14.27 -4.68
CA THR A 132 -0.07 -14.16 -3.69
C THR A 132 1.23 -14.80 -4.18
N ASP A 133 2.33 -14.63 -3.46
CA ASP A 133 3.63 -15.24 -3.78
C ASP A 133 3.60 -16.78 -3.72
N ILE A 134 2.78 -17.35 -2.84
CA ILE A 134 2.58 -18.81 -2.74
C ILE A 134 1.67 -19.40 -3.83
N GLY A 135 1.19 -18.54 -4.77
CA GLY A 135 0.40 -18.98 -5.91
C GLY A 135 -1.10 -19.07 -5.66
N TYR A 136 -1.61 -18.66 -4.47
CA TYR A 136 -3.05 -18.51 -4.26
C TYR A 136 -3.59 -17.43 -5.19
N LYS A 137 -4.60 -17.76 -5.97
CA LYS A 137 -5.25 -16.84 -6.92
C LYS A 137 -6.62 -16.43 -6.38
N PHE A 138 -6.90 -15.13 -6.38
CA PHE A 138 -8.19 -14.61 -5.95
C PHE A 138 -9.24 -14.84 -7.06
N GLU A 139 -10.19 -15.71 -6.79
CA GLU A 139 -11.35 -15.97 -7.66
C GLU A 139 -12.49 -15.01 -7.34
N ASP A 140 -12.59 -14.58 -6.08
CA ASP A 140 -13.52 -13.58 -5.57
C ASP A 140 -12.76 -12.31 -5.18
N GLY A 141 -13.44 -11.16 -5.26
CA GLY A 141 -12.87 -9.86 -4.91
C GLY A 141 -13.44 -8.73 -5.75
N PHE A 142 -12.70 -7.64 -5.80
CA PHE A 142 -13.09 -6.48 -6.58
C PHE A 142 -12.84 -6.71 -8.07
N ASP A 143 -13.85 -6.46 -8.89
CA ASP A 143 -13.71 -6.54 -10.35
C ASP A 143 -13.02 -5.29 -10.89
N SER A 144 -11.92 -5.47 -11.63
CA SER A 144 -11.13 -4.37 -12.17
C SER A 144 -11.90 -3.47 -13.15
N SER A 145 -13.01 -3.94 -13.72
CA SER A 145 -13.89 -3.12 -14.58
C SER A 145 -14.52 -1.93 -13.82
N ARG A 146 -14.65 -2.04 -12.51
CA ARG A 146 -15.18 -0.98 -11.63
C ARG A 146 -14.25 0.23 -11.50
N PHE A 147 -13.00 0.11 -11.93
CA PHE A 147 -12.05 1.22 -12.00
C PHE A 147 -12.22 2.08 -13.26
N ALA A 148 -13.30 1.86 -14.03
CA ALA A 148 -13.61 2.68 -15.20
C ALA A 148 -13.63 4.18 -14.84
N GLY A 149 -13.01 4.98 -15.71
CA GLY A 149 -12.90 6.44 -15.51
C GLY A 149 -11.63 6.89 -14.77
N CYS A 150 -10.84 5.97 -14.20
CA CYS A 150 -9.51 6.29 -13.69
C CYS A 150 -8.46 6.22 -14.80
N ASP A 151 -7.47 7.11 -14.76
CA ASP A 151 -6.29 7.07 -15.63
C ASP A 151 -5.29 6.03 -15.14
N LEU A 152 -5.26 5.80 -13.83
CA LEU A 152 -4.38 4.87 -13.13
C LEU A 152 -5.05 4.47 -11.82
N VAL A 153 -4.73 3.29 -11.30
CA VAL A 153 -5.16 2.88 -9.96
C VAL A 153 -3.98 2.35 -9.15
N LEU A 154 -3.88 2.78 -7.90
CA LEU A 154 -2.93 2.27 -6.91
C LEU A 154 -3.69 1.42 -5.90
N CYS A 155 -3.30 0.15 -5.79
CA CYS A 155 -3.96 -0.83 -4.93
C CYS A 155 -3.03 -1.32 -3.82
N GLY A 156 -3.59 -1.56 -2.63
CA GLY A 156 -2.97 -2.27 -1.50
C GLY A 156 -3.66 -3.59 -1.19
N ASP A 157 -3.29 -4.27 -0.09
CA ASP A 157 -3.74 -5.55 0.45
C ASP A 157 -2.89 -6.74 0.01
N ILE A 158 -2.69 -6.97 -1.28
CA ILE A 158 -1.88 -8.09 -1.75
C ILE A 158 -0.41 -7.69 -1.72
N HIS A 159 0.40 -8.41 -0.94
CA HIS A 159 1.82 -8.08 -0.71
C HIS A 159 2.71 -8.30 -1.93
N LYS A 160 2.27 -9.12 -2.88
CA LYS A 160 2.94 -9.34 -4.16
C LYS A 160 2.66 -8.20 -5.13
N ARG A 161 3.72 -7.59 -5.65
CA ARG A 161 3.62 -6.57 -6.71
C ARG A 161 3.05 -7.15 -8.00
N GLN A 162 2.05 -6.50 -8.56
CA GLN A 162 1.44 -6.93 -9.81
C GLN A 162 0.94 -5.70 -10.58
N VAL A 163 0.93 -5.83 -11.90
CA VAL A 163 0.33 -4.87 -12.82
C VAL A 163 -0.81 -5.57 -13.54
N PHE A 164 -1.96 -4.94 -13.62
CA PHE A 164 -3.12 -5.52 -14.30
C PHE A 164 -3.90 -4.46 -15.08
N PRO A 165 -4.62 -4.88 -16.13
CA PRO A 165 -5.40 -3.96 -16.96
C PRO A 165 -6.66 -3.50 -16.24
N ILE A 166 -7.05 -2.26 -16.54
CA ILE A 166 -8.36 -1.69 -16.22
C ILE A 166 -8.99 -1.15 -17.51
N PRO A 167 -10.25 -0.71 -17.52
CA PRO A 167 -10.89 -0.18 -18.72
C PRO A 167 -10.12 0.94 -19.40
N ASN A 168 -10.36 1.12 -20.70
CA ASN A 168 -9.74 2.13 -21.56
C ASN A 168 -8.22 1.98 -21.72
N GLU A 169 -7.73 0.73 -21.75
CA GLU A 169 -6.31 0.39 -21.92
C GLU A 169 -5.39 0.98 -20.84
N LYS A 170 -5.96 1.37 -19.70
CA LYS A 170 -5.25 1.88 -18.55
C LYS A 170 -4.76 0.72 -17.66
N LYS A 171 -3.95 1.04 -16.65
CA LYS A 171 -3.31 0.07 -15.77
C LYS A 171 -3.59 0.37 -14.31
N ALA A 172 -3.66 -0.70 -13.55
CA ALA A 172 -3.63 -0.64 -12.09
C ALA A 172 -2.38 -1.35 -11.57
N TYR A 173 -1.92 -0.89 -10.43
CA TYR A 173 -0.70 -1.37 -9.77
C TYR A 173 -1.04 -1.82 -8.35
N MET A 174 -0.92 -3.12 -8.12
CA MET A 174 -0.82 -3.65 -6.76
C MET A 174 0.60 -3.36 -6.28
N VAL A 175 0.74 -2.38 -5.40
CA VAL A 175 2.06 -1.85 -5.02
C VAL A 175 2.87 -2.85 -4.19
N GLY A 176 2.19 -3.80 -3.54
CA GLY A 176 2.82 -4.78 -2.67
C GLY A 176 3.20 -4.22 -1.29
N SER A 177 3.82 -5.04 -0.47
CA SER A 177 4.33 -4.61 0.84
C SER A 177 5.71 -3.95 0.73
N THR A 178 6.02 -3.06 1.67
CA THR A 178 7.33 -2.38 1.73
C THR A 178 8.47 -3.33 2.13
N ILE A 179 8.14 -4.40 2.84
CA ILE A 179 9.08 -5.42 3.32
C ILE A 179 8.35 -6.77 3.38
N GLN A 180 9.08 -7.86 3.29
CA GLN A 180 8.56 -9.21 3.50
C GLN A 180 7.88 -9.33 4.86
N GLN A 181 6.66 -9.86 4.90
CA GLN A 181 5.84 -9.95 6.11
C GLN A 181 5.87 -11.34 6.75
N ASN A 182 6.13 -12.39 5.96
CA ASN A 182 6.11 -13.78 6.43
C ASN A 182 6.94 -14.71 5.53
N PHE A 183 7.06 -15.98 5.94
CA PHE A 183 7.80 -17.02 5.22
C PHE A 183 7.18 -17.44 3.87
N GLY A 184 5.94 -17.10 3.60
CA GLY A 184 5.24 -17.40 2.35
C GLY A 184 5.52 -16.40 1.24
N GLU A 185 6.18 -15.30 1.56
CA GLU A 185 6.51 -14.24 0.60
C GLU A 185 7.94 -14.38 0.07
N THR A 186 8.17 -13.86 -1.13
CA THR A 186 9.53 -13.75 -1.67
C THR A 186 10.37 -12.82 -0.79
N VAL A 187 11.68 -13.11 -0.68
CA VAL A 187 12.60 -12.28 0.11
C VAL A 187 12.84 -10.91 -0.55
N ARG A 188 12.76 -10.86 -1.87
CA ARG A 188 13.01 -9.68 -2.71
C ARG A 188 11.72 -9.20 -3.36
N LYS A 189 11.77 -8.05 -4.00
CA LYS A 189 10.64 -7.37 -4.68
C LYS A 189 9.64 -6.76 -3.71
N HIS A 190 10.13 -6.26 -2.59
CA HIS A 190 9.38 -5.41 -1.65
C HIS A 190 9.92 -3.98 -1.70
N GLY A 191 9.10 -3.01 -1.37
CA GLY A 191 9.48 -1.61 -1.38
C GLY A 191 8.31 -0.68 -1.72
N PHE A 192 8.48 0.22 -2.69
CA PHE A 192 7.46 1.19 -3.06
C PHE A 192 7.39 1.40 -4.58
N GLY A 193 6.36 2.11 -5.02
CA GLY A 193 6.20 2.53 -6.41
C GLY A 193 6.40 4.02 -6.57
N ILE A 194 6.90 4.44 -7.72
CA ILE A 194 6.97 5.83 -8.15
C ILE A 194 6.11 5.96 -9.40
N TYR A 195 5.17 6.89 -9.39
CA TYR A 195 4.42 7.26 -10.59
C TYR A 195 4.70 8.69 -10.99
N THR A 196 5.18 8.88 -12.20
CA THR A 196 5.44 10.19 -12.80
C THR A 196 4.26 10.56 -13.69
N VAL A 197 3.37 11.42 -13.20
CA VAL A 197 2.09 11.78 -13.84
C VAL A 197 2.29 12.29 -15.26
N ASN A 198 3.22 13.21 -15.48
CA ASN A 198 3.44 13.83 -16.78
C ASN A 198 4.02 12.88 -17.85
N GLU A 199 4.61 11.78 -17.42
CA GLU A 199 5.23 10.77 -18.30
C GLU A 199 4.35 9.52 -18.43
N ASP A 200 3.27 9.41 -17.66
CA ASP A 200 2.46 8.18 -17.48
C ASP A 200 3.34 6.96 -17.19
N LYS A 201 4.34 7.15 -16.33
CA LYS A 201 5.37 6.15 -16.04
C LYS A 201 5.27 5.69 -14.59
N TYR A 202 5.24 4.37 -14.40
CA TYR A 202 5.29 3.73 -13.10
C TYR A 202 6.52 2.83 -12.96
N GLU A 203 7.22 2.96 -11.84
CA GLU A 203 8.40 2.18 -11.51
C GLU A 203 8.29 1.58 -10.11
N PHE A 204 8.71 0.31 -9.98
CA PHE A 204 8.89 -0.30 -8.66
C PHE A 204 10.32 -0.08 -8.19
N VAL A 205 10.46 0.35 -6.94
CA VAL A 205 11.74 0.49 -6.25
C VAL A 205 11.83 -0.55 -5.16
N ASP A 206 12.89 -1.36 -5.19
CA ASP A 206 13.14 -2.38 -4.18
C ASP A 206 13.81 -1.75 -2.96
N LEU A 207 13.42 -2.21 -1.77
CA LEU A 207 14.07 -1.91 -0.51
C LEU A 207 14.83 -3.14 -0.01
N ASP A 208 16.01 -2.92 0.53
CA ASP A 208 16.76 -3.98 1.19
C ASP A 208 16.05 -4.41 2.48
N ASN A 209 15.94 -5.73 2.66
CA ASN A 209 15.43 -6.31 3.89
C ASN A 209 16.59 -6.84 4.73
N PRO A 210 17.03 -6.10 5.78
CA PRO A 210 18.17 -6.53 6.60
C PRO A 210 17.86 -7.72 7.52
N LYS A 211 16.59 -8.15 7.60
CA LYS A 211 16.14 -9.26 8.44
C LYS A 211 15.08 -10.09 7.70
N PRO A 212 15.47 -10.78 6.60
CA PRO A 212 14.52 -11.56 5.83
C PRO A 212 14.06 -12.81 6.58
N PHE A 213 12.83 -13.26 6.27
CA PHE A 213 12.34 -14.58 6.64
C PHE A 213 12.91 -15.58 5.65
N LEU A 214 13.85 -16.43 6.10
CA LEU A 214 14.52 -17.43 5.27
C LEU A 214 14.07 -18.83 5.64
N SER A 215 13.75 -19.66 4.65
CA SER A 215 13.40 -21.07 4.82
C SER A 215 14.45 -21.94 4.14
N PHE A 216 15.01 -22.90 4.87
CA PHE A 216 15.97 -23.87 4.37
C PHE A 216 15.43 -25.29 4.53
N LYS A 217 15.55 -26.09 3.47
CA LYS A 217 15.27 -27.53 3.53
C LYS A 217 16.58 -28.27 3.77
N ILE A 218 16.75 -28.81 4.96
CA ILE A 218 17.93 -29.61 5.35
C ILE A 218 17.59 -31.07 5.16
N LYS A 219 18.30 -31.78 4.28
CA LYS A 219 18.19 -33.21 4.03
C LYS A 219 19.44 -33.96 4.44
N SER A 220 20.55 -33.29 4.63
CA SER A 220 21.85 -33.86 4.98
C SER A 220 22.63 -32.89 5.90
N ILE A 221 23.70 -33.37 6.53
CA ILE A 221 24.63 -32.52 7.31
C ILE A 221 25.33 -31.51 6.39
N GLU A 222 25.57 -31.88 5.14
CA GLU A 222 26.19 -31.01 4.14
C GLU A 222 25.27 -29.83 3.77
N ASP A 223 23.96 -30.05 3.68
CA ASP A 223 22.96 -28.97 3.51
C ASP A 223 22.95 -28.01 4.68
N LEU A 224 23.19 -28.48 5.91
CA LEU A 224 23.26 -27.64 7.09
C LEU A 224 24.46 -26.69 7.01
N VAL A 225 25.62 -27.18 6.60
CA VAL A 225 26.84 -26.38 6.45
C VAL A 225 26.67 -25.35 5.33
N ASN A 226 26.20 -25.77 4.17
CA ASN A 226 25.96 -24.90 3.01
C ASN A 226 24.86 -23.87 3.28
N GLY A 227 23.81 -24.24 4.02
CA GLY A 227 22.75 -23.32 4.44
C GLY A 227 23.26 -22.21 5.37
N THR A 228 24.21 -22.53 6.25
CA THR A 228 24.83 -21.53 7.14
C THR A 228 25.69 -20.54 6.35
N GLU A 229 26.43 -21.00 5.32
CA GLU A 229 27.21 -20.13 4.44
C GLU A 229 26.31 -19.22 3.60
N GLN A 230 25.16 -19.71 3.12
CA GLN A 230 24.17 -18.89 2.41
C GLN A 230 23.56 -17.80 3.31
N LEU A 231 23.32 -18.10 4.58
CA LEU A 231 22.85 -17.11 5.58
C LEU A 231 23.85 -15.99 5.83
N LEU A 232 25.16 -16.29 5.79
CA LEU A 232 26.23 -15.30 6.01
C LEU A 232 26.44 -14.37 4.82
N ASN A 233 25.94 -14.75 3.63
CA ASN A 233 26.06 -13.99 2.38
C ASN A 233 24.76 -13.23 1.99
N TYR A 234 23.77 -13.20 2.87
CA TYR A 234 22.52 -12.46 2.74
C TYR A 234 22.60 -11.16 3.54
#